data_0ba67a4826a79244b1c1b2ff398e9531
#
_entry.id   0ba67a4826a79244b1c1b2ff398e9531
#
_cell.length_a   1.000
_cell.length_b   1.000
_cell.length_c   1.000
_cell.angle_alpha   90.00
_cell.angle_beta   90.00
_cell.angle_gamma   90.00
#
_symmetry.space_group_name_H-M   'P 1'
#
loop_
_entity.id
_entity.type
_entity.pdbx_description
1 polymer ?
#
loop_
_entity_poly.entity_id
_entity_poly.type
_entity_poly.pdbx_seq_one_letter_code
_entity_poly.pdbx_strand_id
1 'polypeptide(L)'
;MEPITDQPMDQPKQKVKIPCNHMLLYIHLTQSYSYCAVCNGDYGLCYYCSRCNFQAHSECIEWPDTIDHPSHSRHPLKKVSPGTIDYTDGKCHFCREELVDPMYHCSLCNFSIDVNCWRHPPQRTIYQPKSHEHTFTLMPRKITFTCNACGMLGDCNPYFCFECGFMLHKDCIDLPRVININRHDHRISRTYHLGHGDWGSCGVCRKEIDWSLGAYSCKRCPNYAVHSKCAIREDVWNGEELEDVPEEEEEIEDPYKVVNDKEIIHFCHEEHNLRLGGDDDVTGYEKMLCDACITPISSDPFFKCVQCEFFLHKVCASLPRRKRNIMHTEKLDLQVTKAGEYNKCISCRKIFDGFRYCSRFEKFDVRCGSISEPFHHELHPHPLYHILSAAEKLKLCGACGKYLHYVLSCTVCEFNLGMDCATLPRKVRHICDAHDLSLHHVPGNSKGQQLWCDSCEGKLDPSVWFYGCDDCGSTLHIKCVLGDFNHLKPGKKYGEAELVVNDGMTRLFCISCKKRCSFPSFLKATCPNTLCEQRWGFPSFLKAASPDSFVLFACSMDCAYDKYFMLWFYEVDY
;
A
#
# COMPACT_ATOMS: atom_id res chain seq x y z
N MET A 1 37.01 58.11 31.82
CA MET A 1 36.53 56.72 31.68
C MET A 1 36.05 56.59 30.26
N GLU A 2 36.95 56.15 29.37
CA GLU A 2 36.63 55.87 27.98
C GLU A 2 36.06 54.46 27.86
N PRO A 3 35.07 54.19 26.98
CA PRO A 3 34.59 52.85 26.75
C PRO A 3 35.53 52.10 25.78
N ILE A 4 36.03 50.99 26.25
CA ILE A 4 36.79 50.00 25.45
C ILE A 4 35.83 49.38 24.47
N THR A 5 36.04 49.67 23.19
CA THR A 5 35.38 48.97 22.09
C THR A 5 36.21 47.72 21.74
N ASP A 6 35.83 46.57 22.29
CA ASP A 6 36.30 45.28 21.80
C ASP A 6 35.51 44.91 20.53
N GLN A 7 36.12 45.14 19.37
CA GLN A 7 35.73 44.46 18.14
C GLN A 7 36.43 43.10 18.11
N PRO A 8 35.68 41.99 17.95
CA PRO A 8 36.34 40.73 17.68
C PRO A 8 36.97 40.79 16.29
N MET A 9 38.30 40.69 16.23
CA MET A 9 39.03 40.49 14.99
C MET A 9 38.56 39.16 14.37
N ASP A 10 37.89 39.25 13.24
CA ASP A 10 37.49 38.14 12.41
C ASP A 10 38.76 37.46 11.85
N GLN A 11 39.29 36.45 12.55
CA GLN A 11 40.36 35.62 12.03
C GLN A 11 39.84 34.89 10.79
N PRO A 12 40.55 34.87 9.65
CA PRO A 12 40.09 34.17 8.48
C PRO A 12 39.89 32.69 8.83
N LYS A 13 38.64 32.23 8.82
CA LYS A 13 38.27 30.85 9.09
C LYS A 13 39.05 29.94 8.14
N GLN A 14 39.87 29.05 8.67
CA GLN A 14 40.69 28.13 7.88
C GLN A 14 39.77 27.17 7.13
N LYS A 15 39.74 27.30 5.80
CA LYS A 15 38.94 26.40 4.94
C LYS A 15 39.60 25.03 4.82
N VAL A 16 38.80 23.98 4.68
CA VAL A 16 39.29 22.61 4.54
C VAL A 16 38.91 22.01 3.19
N LYS A 17 39.73 21.11 2.70
CA LYS A 17 39.39 20.26 1.55
C LYS A 17 38.45 19.14 1.99
N ILE A 18 37.54 18.75 1.13
CA ILE A 18 36.67 17.62 1.38
C ILE A 18 37.50 16.32 1.50
N PRO A 19 37.40 15.58 2.60
CA PRO A 19 38.31 14.46 2.89
C PRO A 19 38.02 13.20 2.05
N CYS A 20 36.95 13.17 1.28
CA CYS A 20 36.53 11.99 0.53
C CYS A 20 36.03 12.32 -0.87
N ASN A 21 35.89 11.28 -1.70
CA ASN A 21 35.33 11.42 -3.05
C ASN A 21 33.93 10.75 -3.14
N HIS A 22 33.12 10.80 -2.08
CA HIS A 22 31.75 10.32 -2.12
C HIS A 22 30.78 11.43 -2.55
N MET A 23 29.56 11.01 -2.92
CA MET A 23 28.44 11.94 -3.16
C MET A 23 28.16 12.74 -1.89
N LEU A 24 27.86 14.02 -2.05
CA LEU A 24 27.54 14.94 -0.97
C LEU A 24 26.06 15.32 -1.04
N LEU A 25 25.41 15.29 0.11
CA LEU A 25 24.07 15.82 0.29
C LEU A 25 24.18 17.30 0.71
N TYR A 26 23.33 18.15 0.15
CA TYR A 26 23.22 19.55 0.55
C TYR A 26 22.02 19.67 1.47
N ILE A 27 22.27 19.92 2.74
CA ILE A 27 21.26 19.87 3.80
C ILE A 27 21.31 21.12 4.67
N HIS A 28 20.20 21.43 5.34
CA HIS A 28 20.16 22.48 6.35
C HIS A 28 20.41 21.87 7.73
N LEU A 29 21.41 22.37 8.45
CA LEU A 29 21.65 21.99 9.84
C LEU A 29 20.53 22.55 10.72
N THR A 30 19.85 21.69 11.48
CA THR A 30 18.86 22.03 12.48
C THR A 30 19.30 21.54 13.86
N GLN A 31 18.92 22.24 14.90
CA GLN A 31 19.37 22.25 16.31
C GLN A 31 19.71 20.96 17.04
N SER A 32 19.76 19.80 16.51
CA SER A 32 19.74 18.69 17.45
C SER A 32 20.85 17.66 17.42
N TYR A 33 21.95 17.78 16.75
CA TYR A 33 23.11 16.84 16.90
C TYR A 33 24.10 16.90 15.72
N SER A 34 24.12 17.97 14.94
CA SER A 34 25.00 18.06 13.78
C SER A 34 25.77 19.38 13.78
N TYR A 35 27.09 19.31 13.78
CA TYR A 35 27.98 20.49 13.78
C TYR A 35 28.86 20.49 12.56
N CYS A 36 29.19 21.67 12.04
CA CYS A 36 30.20 21.82 11.01
C CYS A 36 31.57 21.34 11.53
N ALA A 37 32.19 20.40 10.83
CA ALA A 37 33.48 19.83 11.21
C ALA A 37 34.64 20.85 11.19
N VAL A 38 34.39 22.05 10.66
CA VAL A 38 35.42 23.11 10.51
C VAL A 38 35.24 24.21 11.55
N CYS A 39 34.03 24.75 11.70
CA CYS A 39 33.80 25.90 12.57
C CYS A 39 32.97 25.57 13.83
N ASN A 40 32.56 24.30 14.01
CA ASN A 40 31.70 23.83 15.07
C ASN A 40 30.32 24.54 15.18
N GLY A 41 29.97 25.33 14.15
CA GLY A 41 28.63 25.95 14.07
C GLY A 41 27.53 24.90 13.79
N ASP A 42 26.40 25.12 14.39
CA ASP A 42 25.23 24.20 14.36
C ASP A 42 24.09 24.67 13.46
N TYR A 43 24.26 25.78 12.76
CA TYR A 43 23.26 26.35 11.85
C TYR A 43 23.81 26.60 10.45
N GLY A 44 22.94 26.45 9.47
CA GLY A 44 23.19 26.85 8.09
C GLY A 44 23.19 25.71 7.09
N LEU A 45 23.37 26.05 5.83
CA LEU A 45 23.45 25.11 4.73
C LEU A 45 24.83 24.44 4.68
N CYS A 46 24.87 23.13 4.63
CA CYS A 46 26.11 22.35 4.62
C CYS A 46 26.10 21.23 3.59
N TYR A 47 27.31 20.81 3.21
CA TYR A 47 27.56 19.57 2.49
C TYR A 47 27.80 18.42 3.47
N TYR A 48 27.06 17.35 3.33
CA TYR A 48 27.12 16.16 4.18
C TYR A 48 27.46 14.91 3.37
N CYS A 49 28.42 14.14 3.87
CA CYS A 49 28.74 12.81 3.36
C CYS A 49 28.26 11.73 4.34
N SER A 50 27.23 10.97 3.98
CA SER A 50 26.68 9.90 4.83
C SER A 50 27.64 8.74 5.08
N ARG A 51 28.59 8.48 4.15
CA ARG A 51 29.56 7.38 4.29
C ARG A 51 30.72 7.71 5.22
N CYS A 52 31.15 8.97 5.22
CA CYS A 52 32.28 9.44 6.05
C CYS A 52 31.83 10.17 7.30
N ASN A 53 30.55 10.42 7.44
CA ASN A 53 29.97 11.29 8.47
C ASN A 53 30.63 12.68 8.53
N PHE A 54 31.16 13.15 7.39
CA PHE A 54 31.75 14.49 7.25
C PHE A 54 30.67 15.47 6.88
N GLN A 55 30.65 16.61 7.57
CA GLN A 55 29.76 17.71 7.22
C GLN A 55 30.46 19.07 7.44
N ALA A 56 30.26 19.98 6.53
CA ALA A 56 30.80 21.34 6.64
C ALA A 56 29.94 22.33 5.85
N HIS A 57 29.87 23.57 6.36
CA HIS A 57 29.23 24.65 5.62
C HIS A 57 29.93 24.87 4.29
N SER A 58 29.18 25.29 3.27
CA SER A 58 29.75 25.60 1.94
C SER A 58 30.95 26.58 2.02
N GLU A 59 30.84 27.58 2.84
CA GLU A 59 31.87 28.60 3.08
C GLU A 59 33.12 28.10 3.82
N CYS A 60 33.00 27.01 4.58
CA CYS A 60 34.08 26.36 5.31
C CYS A 60 34.88 25.38 4.46
N ILE A 61 34.42 25.09 3.24
CA ILE A 61 35.08 24.19 2.29
C ILE A 61 35.92 25.02 1.30
N GLU A 62 37.11 24.53 0.99
CA GLU A 62 37.98 25.12 -0.07
C GLU A 62 37.51 24.62 -1.44
N TRP A 63 36.84 25.48 -2.20
CA TRP A 63 36.41 25.20 -3.56
C TRP A 63 37.34 25.86 -4.57
N PRO A 64 37.80 25.14 -5.62
CA PRO A 64 38.61 25.74 -6.68
C PRO A 64 37.83 26.84 -7.42
N ASP A 65 38.47 27.92 -7.80
CA ASP A 65 37.82 29.03 -8.51
C ASP A 65 37.50 28.68 -9.97
N THR A 66 38.28 27.77 -10.54
CA THR A 66 38.08 27.25 -11.91
C THR A 66 38.28 25.74 -11.94
N ILE A 67 37.52 25.08 -12.77
CA ILE A 67 37.64 23.63 -12.99
C ILE A 67 37.59 23.31 -14.48
N ASP A 68 38.23 22.21 -14.87
CA ASP A 68 38.02 21.55 -16.15
C ASP A 68 37.04 20.39 -16.00
N HIS A 69 36.17 20.21 -17.00
CA HIS A 69 35.20 19.13 -16.97
C HIS A 69 35.27 18.28 -18.25
N PRO A 70 35.33 16.92 -18.16
CA PRO A 70 35.53 16.06 -19.34
C PRO A 70 34.47 16.25 -20.43
N SER A 71 33.24 16.53 -20.05
CA SER A 71 32.13 16.76 -20.99
C SER A 71 32.03 18.18 -21.50
N HIS A 72 32.89 19.11 -21.03
CA HIS A 72 32.95 20.50 -21.42
C HIS A 72 34.42 20.98 -21.51
N SER A 73 35.21 20.30 -22.32
CA SER A 73 36.68 20.48 -22.39
C SER A 73 37.16 21.73 -23.12
N ARG A 74 36.28 22.49 -23.78
CA ARG A 74 36.66 23.65 -24.59
C ARG A 74 36.96 24.91 -23.75
N HIS A 75 36.29 25.05 -22.60
CA HIS A 75 36.39 26.20 -21.74
C HIS A 75 36.36 25.77 -20.28
N PRO A 76 37.18 26.39 -19.40
CA PRO A 76 37.11 26.15 -17.98
C PRO A 76 35.79 26.68 -17.41
N LEU A 77 35.26 25.99 -16.40
CA LEU A 77 34.09 26.43 -15.66
C LEU A 77 34.55 27.25 -14.45
N LYS A 78 33.91 28.38 -14.22
CA LYS A 78 34.19 29.26 -13.09
C LYS A 78 33.23 29.02 -11.95
N LYS A 79 33.74 29.07 -10.72
CA LYS A 79 32.91 29.04 -9.51
C LYS A 79 32.06 30.30 -9.43
N VAL A 80 30.76 30.13 -9.24
CA VAL A 80 29.79 31.21 -9.07
C VAL A 80 28.71 30.78 -8.06
N SER A 81 28.00 31.76 -7.51
CA SER A 81 26.85 31.51 -6.65
C SER A 81 25.55 31.55 -7.43
N PRO A 82 24.57 30.72 -7.13
CA PRO A 82 23.25 30.77 -7.73
C PRO A 82 22.62 32.18 -7.58
N GLY A 83 21.89 32.62 -8.60
CA GLY A 83 21.29 33.96 -8.63
C GLY A 83 22.22 35.07 -9.10
N THR A 84 23.52 34.82 -9.29
CA THR A 84 24.43 35.79 -9.90
C THR A 84 24.37 35.80 -11.43
N ILE A 85 23.62 34.87 -12.01
CA ILE A 85 23.48 34.66 -13.45
C ILE A 85 22.02 34.58 -13.82
N ASP A 86 21.48 35.62 -14.44
CA ASP A 86 20.05 35.78 -14.74
C ASP A 86 19.54 34.92 -15.91
N TYR A 87 20.45 34.34 -16.72
CA TYR A 87 20.10 33.64 -17.95
C TYR A 87 20.18 32.10 -17.85
N THR A 88 20.42 31.55 -16.65
CA THR A 88 20.37 30.10 -16.44
C THR A 88 18.97 29.68 -16.00
N ASP A 89 18.61 28.41 -16.26
CA ASP A 89 17.37 27.84 -15.74
C ASP A 89 17.48 27.39 -14.27
N GLY A 90 18.58 27.73 -13.59
CA GLY A 90 18.84 27.39 -12.19
C GLY A 90 19.10 25.90 -11.92
N LYS A 91 19.21 25.07 -12.97
CA LYS A 91 19.38 23.63 -12.85
C LYS A 91 20.73 23.14 -13.37
N CYS A 92 21.25 22.12 -12.71
CA CYS A 92 22.46 21.43 -13.17
C CYS A 92 22.26 20.83 -14.56
N HIS A 93 23.20 21.04 -15.45
CA HIS A 93 23.11 20.53 -16.83
C HIS A 93 23.01 19.01 -16.91
N PHE A 94 23.58 18.27 -15.95
CA PHE A 94 23.60 16.81 -15.97
C PHE A 94 22.47 16.16 -15.14
N CYS A 95 22.37 16.46 -13.84
CA CYS A 95 21.41 15.80 -12.96
C CYS A 95 20.03 16.48 -12.95
N ARG A 96 19.92 17.71 -13.46
CA ARG A 96 18.70 18.54 -13.47
C ARG A 96 18.19 18.95 -12.09
N GLU A 97 18.93 18.67 -11.04
CA GLU A 97 18.69 19.21 -9.71
C GLU A 97 18.93 20.71 -9.66
N GLU A 98 18.31 21.39 -8.70
CA GLU A 98 18.54 22.82 -8.48
C GLU A 98 20.00 23.09 -8.14
N LEU A 99 20.56 24.13 -8.74
CA LEU A 99 21.93 24.55 -8.48
C LEU A 99 22.01 25.23 -7.12
N VAL A 100 22.94 24.76 -6.29
CA VAL A 100 23.22 25.27 -4.95
C VAL A 100 24.65 25.87 -4.89
N ASP A 101 24.93 26.67 -3.86
CA ASP A 101 26.23 27.31 -3.69
C ASP A 101 27.33 26.38 -3.15
N PRO A 102 28.51 26.28 -3.80
CA PRO A 102 28.85 26.87 -5.06
C PRO A 102 28.40 26.04 -6.26
N MET A 103 28.22 26.68 -7.39
CA MET A 103 28.07 26.02 -8.69
C MET A 103 29.20 26.39 -9.63
N TYR A 104 29.37 25.62 -10.70
CA TYR A 104 30.36 25.89 -11.74
C TYR A 104 29.68 26.22 -13.06
N HIS A 105 30.09 27.34 -13.68
CA HIS A 105 29.45 27.90 -14.86
C HIS A 105 30.42 28.32 -15.95
N CYS A 106 30.06 28.08 -17.22
CA CYS A 106 30.70 28.65 -18.41
C CYS A 106 29.76 29.67 -19.06
N SER A 107 30.09 30.93 -19.00
CA SER A 107 29.30 32.03 -19.60
C SER A 107 29.28 32.01 -21.13
N LEU A 108 30.27 31.42 -21.78
CA LEU A 108 30.33 31.30 -23.24
C LEU A 108 29.34 30.27 -23.79
N CYS A 109 29.07 29.20 -23.03
CA CYS A 109 28.24 28.10 -23.46
C CYS A 109 26.91 28.03 -22.70
N ASN A 110 26.69 28.89 -21.73
CA ASN A 110 25.58 28.80 -20.77
C ASN A 110 25.44 27.40 -20.15
N PHE A 111 26.58 26.89 -19.68
CA PHE A 111 26.67 25.52 -19.16
C PHE A 111 26.98 25.59 -17.66
N SER A 112 26.06 25.08 -16.84
CA SER A 112 26.15 25.11 -15.39
C SER A 112 26.08 23.71 -14.81
N ILE A 113 26.94 23.40 -13.83
CA ILE A 113 26.92 22.12 -13.12
C ILE A 113 27.07 22.32 -11.61
N ASP A 114 26.51 21.42 -10.85
CA ASP A 114 26.72 21.34 -9.41
C ASP A 114 28.06 20.67 -9.06
N VAL A 115 28.39 20.72 -7.78
CA VAL A 115 29.63 20.14 -7.24
C VAL A 115 29.70 18.63 -7.41
N ASN A 116 28.58 17.93 -7.27
CA ASN A 116 28.55 16.47 -7.39
C ASN A 116 28.79 16.02 -8.83
N CYS A 117 28.18 16.68 -9.80
CA CYS A 117 28.39 16.40 -11.22
C CYS A 117 29.80 16.76 -11.69
N TRP A 118 30.46 17.78 -11.07
CA TRP A 118 31.89 18.02 -11.30
C TRP A 118 32.73 16.88 -10.73
N ARG A 119 32.53 16.49 -9.48
CA ARG A 119 33.32 15.44 -8.81
C ARG A 119 33.11 14.06 -9.40
N HIS A 120 31.89 13.79 -9.88
CA HIS A 120 31.45 12.53 -10.48
C HIS A 120 30.88 12.78 -11.87
N PRO A 121 31.73 13.12 -12.86
CA PRO A 121 31.25 13.35 -14.20
C PRO A 121 30.55 12.12 -14.76
N PRO A 122 29.43 12.30 -15.49
CA PRO A 122 28.75 11.18 -16.10
C PRO A 122 29.66 10.49 -17.13
N GLN A 123 29.56 9.17 -17.21
CA GLN A 123 30.31 8.37 -18.19
C GLN A 123 29.96 8.82 -19.61
N ARG A 124 30.97 9.10 -20.44
CA ARG A 124 30.77 9.52 -21.83
C ARG A 124 30.24 8.41 -22.73
N THR A 125 30.67 7.19 -22.47
CA THR A 125 30.28 6.00 -23.23
C THR A 125 29.90 4.89 -22.26
N ILE A 126 28.80 4.19 -22.53
CA ILE A 126 28.34 3.04 -21.76
C ILE A 126 28.19 1.87 -22.73
N TYR A 127 28.90 0.79 -22.45
CA TYR A 127 28.74 -0.48 -23.12
C TYR A 127 28.12 -1.47 -22.13
N GLN A 128 26.86 -1.82 -22.36
CA GLN A 128 26.09 -2.74 -21.51
C GLN A 128 25.47 -3.85 -22.38
N PRO A 129 26.26 -4.88 -22.73
CA PRO A 129 25.85 -5.89 -23.70
C PRO A 129 24.61 -6.67 -23.28
N LYS A 130 24.37 -6.80 -21.98
CA LYS A 130 23.11 -7.35 -21.44
C LYS A 130 21.90 -6.50 -21.78
N SER A 131 22.06 -5.20 -21.92
CA SER A 131 20.99 -4.26 -22.22
C SER A 131 20.84 -4.00 -23.71
N HIS A 132 21.97 -3.78 -24.40
CA HIS A 132 22.02 -3.42 -25.82
C HIS A 132 23.37 -3.79 -26.41
N GLU A 133 23.38 -4.30 -27.64
CA GLU A 133 24.60 -4.81 -28.28
C GLU A 133 25.63 -3.74 -28.62
N HIS A 134 25.19 -2.49 -28.80
CA HIS A 134 26.05 -1.38 -29.19
C HIS A 134 26.32 -0.41 -28.04
N THR A 135 27.36 0.40 -28.20
CA THR A 135 27.75 1.40 -27.23
C THR A 135 26.84 2.63 -27.28
N PHE A 136 26.35 3.04 -26.13
CA PHE A 136 25.68 4.32 -25.96
C PHE A 136 26.69 5.44 -25.68
N THR A 137 26.55 6.58 -26.35
CA THR A 137 27.38 7.77 -26.17
C THR A 137 26.54 8.91 -25.60
N LEU A 138 27.00 9.52 -24.51
CA LEU A 138 26.36 10.68 -23.91
C LEU A 138 26.39 11.88 -24.87
N MET A 139 25.24 12.47 -25.14
CA MET A 139 25.11 13.74 -25.84
C MET A 139 24.83 14.85 -24.82
N PRO A 140 25.87 15.59 -24.36
CA PRO A 140 25.71 16.59 -23.31
C PRO A 140 25.06 17.88 -23.85
N ARG A 141 23.80 17.81 -24.22
CA ARG A 141 23.03 18.90 -24.82
C ARG A 141 21.61 18.94 -24.26
N LYS A 142 21.05 20.14 -24.21
CA LYS A 142 19.63 20.35 -24.04
C LYS A 142 18.93 19.96 -25.34
N ILE A 143 18.29 18.81 -25.36
CA ILE A 143 17.54 18.29 -26.52
C ILE A 143 16.34 17.49 -25.99
N THR A 144 15.16 17.83 -26.47
CA THR A 144 13.96 17.04 -26.20
C THR A 144 13.98 15.78 -27.02
N PHE A 145 13.76 14.64 -26.37
CA PHE A 145 13.74 13.33 -27.03
C PHE A 145 12.71 12.41 -26.36
N THR A 146 12.24 11.40 -27.09
CA THR A 146 11.48 10.30 -26.51
C THR A 146 12.43 9.16 -26.22
N CYS A 147 12.45 8.67 -24.98
CA CYS A 147 13.30 7.56 -24.60
C CYS A 147 12.79 6.25 -25.18
N ASN A 148 13.58 5.58 -26.02
CA ASN A 148 13.20 4.30 -26.64
C ASN A 148 12.96 3.18 -25.64
N ALA A 149 13.52 3.24 -24.41
CA ALA A 149 13.33 2.20 -23.40
C ALA A 149 12.07 2.37 -22.56
N CYS A 150 11.58 3.60 -22.34
CA CYS A 150 10.46 3.83 -21.42
C CYS A 150 9.30 4.67 -22.00
N GLY A 151 9.46 5.21 -23.20
CA GLY A 151 8.45 6.04 -23.85
C GLY A 151 8.25 7.44 -23.26
N MET A 152 8.98 7.79 -22.19
CA MET A 152 8.88 9.10 -21.56
C MET A 152 9.74 10.13 -22.27
N LEU A 153 9.28 11.38 -22.24
CA LEU A 153 10.05 12.51 -22.73
C LEU A 153 11.24 12.81 -21.82
N GLY A 154 12.39 13.05 -22.42
CA GLY A 154 13.57 13.64 -21.80
C GLY A 154 13.82 15.03 -22.39
N ASP A 155 14.48 15.90 -21.63
CA ASP A 155 14.74 17.30 -21.99
C ASP A 155 16.23 17.61 -22.21
N CYS A 156 17.12 16.67 -21.87
CA CYS A 156 18.57 16.87 -21.98
C CYS A 156 19.34 15.54 -21.86
N ASN A 157 20.60 15.60 -22.30
CA ASN A 157 21.64 14.59 -22.09
C ASN A 157 21.24 13.14 -22.43
N PRO A 158 20.64 12.88 -23.60
CA PRO A 158 20.36 11.52 -23.97
C PRO A 158 21.65 10.71 -24.14
N TYR A 159 21.57 9.45 -23.81
CA TYR A 159 22.53 8.45 -24.27
C TYR A 159 22.07 7.94 -25.63
N PHE A 160 22.88 8.12 -26.65
CA PHE A 160 22.56 7.83 -28.04
C PHE A 160 23.37 6.64 -28.56
N CYS A 161 22.68 5.70 -29.21
CA CYS A 161 23.31 4.66 -30.00
C CYS A 161 23.35 5.06 -31.48
N PHE A 162 24.54 5.21 -32.04
CA PHE A 162 24.72 5.64 -33.44
C PHE A 162 24.30 4.57 -34.45
N GLU A 163 24.37 3.29 -34.07
CA GLU A 163 24.02 2.17 -34.94
C GLU A 163 22.50 1.97 -35.04
N CYS A 164 21.77 2.12 -33.94
CA CYS A 164 20.33 1.87 -33.87
C CYS A 164 19.47 3.14 -33.87
N GLY A 165 20.07 4.32 -33.68
CA GLY A 165 19.34 5.57 -33.54
C GLY A 165 18.58 5.71 -32.21
N PHE A 166 18.83 4.84 -31.22
CA PHE A 166 18.13 4.88 -29.94
C PHE A 166 18.63 6.00 -29.06
N MET A 167 17.69 6.70 -28.40
CA MET A 167 17.92 7.69 -27.36
C MET A 167 17.37 7.21 -26.04
N LEU A 168 18.20 7.18 -25.00
CA LEU A 168 17.80 6.68 -23.69
C LEU A 168 18.11 7.68 -22.57
N HIS A 169 17.29 7.66 -21.53
CA HIS A 169 17.70 8.21 -20.23
C HIS A 169 18.83 7.33 -19.65
N LYS A 170 19.71 7.90 -18.86
CA LYS A 170 20.76 7.16 -18.17
C LYS A 170 20.20 5.97 -17.38
N ASP A 171 19.19 6.22 -16.55
CA ASP A 171 18.57 5.20 -15.69
C ASP A 171 17.82 4.10 -16.48
N CYS A 172 17.54 4.34 -17.76
CA CYS A 172 16.89 3.36 -18.61
C CYS A 172 17.86 2.38 -19.27
N ILE A 173 19.17 2.65 -19.22
CA ILE A 173 20.19 1.73 -19.74
C ILE A 173 20.30 0.50 -18.82
N ASP A 174 20.22 0.71 -17.51
CA ASP A 174 20.41 -0.33 -16.49
C ASP A 174 19.09 -0.98 -16.03
N LEU A 175 17.99 -0.79 -16.79
CA LEU A 175 16.73 -1.47 -16.48
C LEU A 175 16.90 -3.00 -16.53
N PRO A 176 16.35 -3.73 -15.54
CA PRO A 176 16.43 -5.19 -15.50
C PRO A 176 15.83 -5.83 -16.76
N ARG A 177 16.36 -6.98 -17.17
CA ARG A 177 15.89 -7.67 -18.40
C ARG A 177 14.75 -8.61 -18.16
N VAL A 178 14.78 -9.36 -17.06
CA VAL A 178 13.77 -10.36 -16.71
C VAL A 178 13.37 -10.16 -15.26
N ILE A 179 12.09 -9.95 -15.02
CA ILE A 179 11.56 -9.70 -13.68
C ILE A 179 10.25 -10.45 -13.45
N ASN A 180 9.91 -10.64 -12.18
CA ASN A 180 8.57 -10.97 -11.75
C ASN A 180 7.86 -9.72 -11.24
N ILE A 181 6.59 -9.59 -11.55
CA ILE A 181 5.74 -8.52 -10.99
C ILE A 181 4.52 -9.12 -10.30
N ASN A 182 3.95 -8.38 -9.36
CA ASN A 182 2.79 -8.84 -8.62
C ASN A 182 1.46 -8.79 -9.41
N ARG A 183 1.47 -8.23 -10.62
CA ARG A 183 0.30 -8.10 -11.50
C ARG A 183 0.23 -9.20 -12.58
N HIS A 184 1.16 -10.13 -12.56
CA HIS A 184 1.24 -11.22 -13.55
C HIS A 184 1.96 -12.43 -12.97
N ASP A 185 1.49 -13.64 -13.31
CA ASP A 185 2.04 -14.88 -12.73
C ASP A 185 3.36 -15.32 -13.35
N HIS A 186 3.58 -14.98 -14.61
CA HIS A 186 4.80 -15.35 -15.34
C HIS A 186 5.84 -14.24 -15.32
N ARG A 187 7.09 -14.62 -15.55
CA ARG A 187 8.17 -13.66 -15.78
C ARG A 187 7.89 -12.81 -17.00
N ILE A 188 8.24 -11.54 -16.93
CA ILE A 188 8.18 -10.60 -18.04
C ILE A 188 9.59 -10.18 -18.42
N SER A 189 9.81 -10.00 -19.72
CA SER A 189 11.12 -9.66 -20.29
C SER A 189 11.04 -8.30 -20.97
N ARG A 190 12.08 -7.47 -20.76
CA ARG A 190 12.20 -6.17 -21.40
C ARG A 190 12.58 -6.30 -22.87
N THR A 191 11.98 -5.46 -23.70
CA THR A 191 12.36 -5.24 -25.09
C THR A 191 12.39 -3.75 -25.39
N TYR A 192 13.20 -3.30 -26.36
CA TYR A 192 13.20 -1.91 -26.84
C TYR A 192 12.12 -1.63 -27.86
N HIS A 193 11.49 -2.67 -28.38
CA HIS A 193 10.46 -2.60 -29.39
C HIS A 193 9.57 -3.84 -29.28
N LEU A 194 8.29 -3.64 -28.96
CA LEU A 194 7.35 -4.76 -28.81
C LEU A 194 7.00 -5.43 -30.15
N GLY A 195 7.11 -4.67 -31.25
CA GLY A 195 6.64 -5.10 -32.54
C GLY A 195 5.14 -4.86 -32.75
N HIS A 196 4.73 -4.90 -34.02
CA HIS A 196 3.30 -4.82 -34.34
C HIS A 196 2.55 -5.99 -33.69
N GLY A 197 1.50 -5.68 -32.96
CA GLY A 197 0.66 -6.65 -32.29
C GLY A 197 -0.54 -5.96 -31.63
N ASP A 198 -1.49 -6.75 -31.21
CA ASP A 198 -2.68 -6.28 -30.50
C ASP A 198 -2.37 -6.16 -28.99
N TRP A 199 -1.45 -5.26 -28.68
CA TRP A 199 -0.98 -4.99 -27.34
C TRP A 199 -2.02 -4.16 -26.59
N GLY A 200 -2.92 -4.71 -25.90
CA GLY A 200 -3.93 -4.01 -25.12
C GLY A 200 -3.41 -2.87 -24.22
N SER A 201 -4.02 -2.64 -23.12
CA SER A 201 -3.56 -1.68 -22.12
C SER A 201 -2.45 -2.24 -21.24
N CYS A 202 -1.60 -1.38 -20.72
CA CYS A 202 -0.56 -1.72 -19.75
C CYS A 202 -1.11 -2.52 -18.56
N GLY A 203 -0.51 -3.67 -18.25
CA GLY A 203 -0.92 -4.55 -17.16
C GLY A 203 -0.89 -3.91 -15.76
N VAL A 204 -0.34 -2.71 -15.60
CA VAL A 204 -0.26 -1.99 -14.34
C VAL A 204 -1.10 -0.71 -14.32
N CYS A 205 -0.86 0.22 -15.24
CA CYS A 205 -1.54 1.52 -15.23
C CYS A 205 -2.79 1.58 -16.12
N ARG A 206 -3.07 0.54 -16.88
CA ARG A 206 -4.23 0.37 -17.79
C ARG A 206 -4.32 1.42 -18.92
N LYS A 207 -3.25 2.19 -19.14
CA LYS A 207 -3.13 3.09 -20.31
C LYS A 207 -2.61 2.33 -21.51
N GLU A 208 -2.89 2.86 -22.69
CA GLU A 208 -2.41 2.34 -23.96
C GLU A 208 -0.88 2.21 -24.00
N ILE A 209 -0.38 1.18 -24.68
CA ILE A 209 1.04 0.91 -24.87
C ILE A 209 1.41 1.24 -26.31
N ASP A 210 2.42 2.09 -26.47
CA ASP A 210 3.05 2.33 -27.76
C ASP A 210 4.01 1.18 -28.10
N TRP A 211 3.65 0.35 -29.07
CA TRP A 211 4.41 -0.82 -29.49
C TRP A 211 5.76 -0.46 -30.12
N SER A 212 5.95 0.78 -30.58
CA SER A 212 7.21 1.27 -31.16
C SER A 212 8.27 1.58 -30.09
N LEU A 213 7.89 1.58 -28.81
CA LEU A 213 8.75 1.90 -27.70
C LEU A 213 9.02 0.67 -26.82
N GLY A 214 10.00 0.77 -25.93
CA GLY A 214 10.38 -0.27 -25.01
C GLY A 214 9.35 -0.52 -23.91
N ALA A 215 9.12 -1.79 -23.64
CA ALA A 215 8.22 -2.26 -22.59
C ALA A 215 8.67 -3.63 -22.08
N TYR A 216 8.02 -4.13 -21.06
CA TYR A 216 8.11 -5.52 -20.62
C TYR A 216 6.93 -6.32 -21.18
N SER A 217 7.18 -7.51 -21.68
CA SER A 217 6.15 -8.42 -22.20
C SER A 217 6.34 -9.84 -21.68
N CYS A 218 5.24 -10.60 -21.63
CA CYS A 218 5.25 -11.99 -21.24
C CYS A 218 5.39 -12.90 -22.48
N LYS A 219 6.32 -13.85 -22.43
CA LYS A 219 6.50 -14.83 -23.51
C LYS A 219 5.38 -15.90 -23.56
N ARG A 220 4.74 -16.18 -22.40
CA ARG A 220 3.68 -17.19 -22.26
C ARG A 220 2.29 -16.61 -22.51
N CYS A 221 2.08 -15.33 -22.27
CA CYS A 221 0.80 -14.65 -22.44
C CYS A 221 0.90 -13.64 -23.59
N PRO A 222 0.45 -14.00 -24.79
CA PRO A 222 0.42 -13.07 -25.92
C PRO A 222 -0.42 -11.85 -25.54
N ASN A 223 -0.03 -10.69 -26.00
CA ASN A 223 -0.71 -9.41 -25.75
C ASN A 223 -0.64 -8.87 -24.31
N TYR A 224 0.15 -9.50 -23.41
CA TYR A 224 0.41 -8.93 -22.10
C TYR A 224 1.71 -8.15 -22.11
N ALA A 225 1.59 -6.84 -21.85
CA ALA A 225 2.73 -5.96 -21.73
C ALA A 225 2.54 -4.89 -20.64
N VAL A 226 3.67 -4.34 -20.20
CA VAL A 226 3.72 -3.33 -19.14
C VAL A 226 4.75 -2.27 -19.51
N HIS A 227 4.40 -0.98 -19.38
CA HIS A 227 5.37 0.09 -19.56
C HIS A 227 6.61 -0.13 -18.68
N SER A 228 7.79 0.18 -19.18
CA SER A 228 9.04 -0.06 -18.45
C SER A 228 9.06 0.60 -17.07
N LYS A 229 8.60 1.83 -16.94
CA LYS A 229 8.53 2.52 -15.63
C LYS A 229 7.43 1.97 -14.71
N CYS A 230 6.37 1.40 -15.27
CA CYS A 230 5.34 0.74 -14.47
C CYS A 230 5.80 -0.60 -13.90
N ALA A 231 6.59 -1.35 -14.68
CA ALA A 231 7.08 -2.66 -14.30
C ALA A 231 8.06 -2.64 -13.12
N ILE A 232 8.87 -1.57 -13.01
CA ILE A 232 9.91 -1.43 -11.97
C ILE A 232 9.48 -0.57 -10.78
N ARG A 233 8.18 -0.27 -10.64
CA ARG A 233 7.67 0.46 -9.46
C ARG A 233 7.86 -0.39 -8.20
N GLU A 234 8.18 0.25 -7.09
CA GLU A 234 8.40 -0.41 -5.78
C GLU A 234 7.18 -1.21 -5.28
N ASP A 235 5.96 -0.80 -5.65
CA ASP A 235 4.72 -1.51 -5.32
C ASP A 235 4.38 -2.66 -6.30
N VAL A 236 5.17 -2.84 -7.36
CA VAL A 236 4.93 -3.82 -8.43
C VAL A 236 6.03 -4.88 -8.49
N TRP A 237 7.28 -4.48 -8.30
CA TRP A 237 8.49 -5.30 -8.39
C TRP A 237 9.28 -5.29 -7.09
N ASN A 238 9.80 -6.44 -6.69
CA ASN A 238 10.58 -6.61 -5.45
C ASN A 238 12.06 -6.19 -5.55
N GLY A 239 12.50 -5.71 -6.71
CA GLY A 239 13.89 -5.29 -6.94
C GLY A 239 14.83 -6.41 -7.43
N GLU A 240 14.35 -7.64 -7.61
CA GLU A 240 15.17 -8.77 -8.05
C GLU A 240 15.14 -8.97 -9.57
N GLU A 241 16.32 -8.96 -10.20
CA GLU A 241 16.48 -9.35 -11.59
C GLU A 241 16.65 -10.87 -11.70
N LEU A 242 15.95 -11.48 -12.65
CA LEU A 242 15.88 -12.93 -12.84
C LEU A 242 16.52 -13.40 -14.16
N GLU A 243 17.35 -12.56 -14.77
CA GLU A 243 18.14 -13.01 -15.92
C GLU A 243 19.12 -14.11 -15.46
N ASP A 244 19.27 -15.16 -16.26
CA ASP A 244 20.11 -16.32 -15.96
C ASP A 244 19.68 -17.14 -14.71
N VAL A 245 18.58 -16.77 -14.03
CA VAL A 245 18.01 -17.58 -12.95
C VAL A 245 17.04 -18.60 -13.57
N PRO A 246 17.22 -19.91 -13.35
CA PRO A 246 16.28 -20.91 -13.84
C PRO A 246 14.85 -20.62 -13.35
N GLU A 247 13.86 -20.88 -14.18
CA GLU A 247 12.47 -20.84 -13.75
C GLU A 247 12.17 -22.18 -13.04
N GLU A 248 12.20 -22.16 -11.71
CA GLU A 248 11.80 -23.31 -10.92
C GLU A 248 10.29 -23.51 -11.04
N GLU A 249 9.87 -24.72 -11.39
CA GLU A 249 8.48 -25.13 -11.24
C GLU A 249 8.22 -25.27 -9.74
N GLU A 250 7.52 -24.30 -9.14
CA GLU A 250 7.12 -24.41 -7.75
C GLU A 250 6.14 -25.59 -7.62
N GLU A 251 6.46 -26.55 -6.77
CA GLU A 251 5.49 -27.54 -6.33
C GLU A 251 4.37 -26.80 -5.56
N ILE A 252 3.20 -26.70 -6.19
CA ILE A 252 2.03 -26.08 -5.56
C ILE A 252 1.46 -27.12 -4.61
N GLU A 253 1.62 -26.88 -3.30
CA GLU A 253 0.95 -27.68 -2.29
C GLU A 253 -0.55 -27.46 -2.38
N ASP A 254 -1.29 -28.55 -2.59
CA ASP A 254 -2.75 -28.52 -2.55
C ASP A 254 -3.24 -28.20 -1.12
N PRO A 255 -4.25 -27.34 -0.98
CA PRO A 255 -4.77 -26.97 0.33
C PRO A 255 -5.48 -28.13 1.05
N TYR A 256 -5.88 -29.16 0.34
CA TYR A 256 -6.51 -30.36 0.90
C TYR A 256 -6.24 -31.60 0.06
N LYS A 257 -6.37 -32.77 0.70
CA LYS A 257 -6.35 -34.09 0.05
C LYS A 257 -7.78 -34.60 -0.06
N VAL A 258 -8.17 -35.08 -1.24
CA VAL A 258 -9.48 -35.70 -1.46
C VAL A 258 -9.44 -37.12 -0.88
N VAL A 259 -10.38 -37.43 0.02
CA VAL A 259 -10.57 -38.77 0.59
C VAL A 259 -11.58 -39.54 -0.26
N ASN A 260 -12.69 -38.90 -0.60
CA ASN A 260 -13.75 -39.43 -1.50
C ASN A 260 -14.56 -38.24 -2.06
N ASP A 261 -15.59 -38.52 -2.86
CA ASP A 261 -16.39 -37.48 -3.54
C ASP A 261 -17.04 -36.45 -2.59
N LYS A 262 -17.14 -36.75 -1.32
CA LYS A 262 -17.80 -35.91 -0.32
C LYS A 262 -16.89 -35.48 0.84
N GLU A 263 -15.69 -36.01 0.93
CA GLU A 263 -14.81 -35.76 2.08
C GLU A 263 -13.38 -35.36 1.66
N ILE A 264 -12.84 -34.42 2.40
CA ILE A 264 -11.46 -33.91 2.23
C ILE A 264 -10.75 -33.89 3.59
N ILE A 265 -9.42 -33.94 3.56
CA ILE A 265 -8.54 -33.60 4.69
C ILE A 265 -7.88 -32.29 4.34
N HIS A 266 -8.19 -31.23 5.10
CA HIS A 266 -7.68 -29.89 4.85
C HIS A 266 -6.44 -29.58 5.72
N PHE A 267 -5.45 -28.89 5.19
CA PHE A 267 -4.18 -28.60 5.87
C PHE A 267 -4.32 -27.91 7.24
N CYS A 268 -5.40 -27.18 7.46
CA CYS A 268 -5.65 -26.51 8.72
C CYS A 268 -6.46 -27.34 9.73
N HIS A 269 -6.90 -28.51 9.35
CA HIS A 269 -7.74 -29.40 10.16
C HIS A 269 -7.46 -30.86 9.78
N GLU A 270 -6.23 -31.33 10.02
CA GLU A 270 -5.77 -32.66 9.60
C GLU A 270 -6.25 -33.80 10.49
N GLU A 271 -6.73 -33.48 11.71
CA GLU A 271 -7.17 -34.46 12.68
C GLU A 271 -8.47 -35.18 12.29
N HIS A 272 -9.35 -34.49 11.52
CA HIS A 272 -10.65 -35.01 11.13
C HIS A 272 -10.95 -34.66 9.67
N ASN A 273 -11.72 -35.56 9.02
CA ASN A 273 -12.22 -35.30 7.68
C ASN A 273 -13.31 -34.21 7.70
N LEU A 274 -13.27 -33.36 6.69
CA LEU A 274 -14.32 -32.38 6.41
C LEU A 274 -15.28 -32.94 5.36
N ARG A 275 -16.57 -33.00 5.66
CA ARG A 275 -17.62 -33.49 4.78
C ARG A 275 -18.33 -32.35 4.06
N LEU A 276 -18.56 -32.51 2.78
CA LEU A 276 -19.37 -31.58 1.99
C LEU A 276 -20.81 -31.56 2.51
N GLY A 277 -21.29 -30.38 2.93
CA GLY A 277 -22.68 -30.14 3.33
C GLY A 277 -23.60 -30.10 2.10
N GLY A 278 -24.80 -30.64 2.23
CA GLY A 278 -25.85 -30.60 1.20
C GLY A 278 -27.00 -29.67 1.58
N ASP A 279 -27.93 -29.45 0.63
CA ASP A 279 -29.14 -28.63 0.83
C ASP A 279 -30.04 -29.11 1.98
N ASP A 280 -30.03 -30.40 2.30
CA ASP A 280 -30.79 -30.99 3.40
C ASP A 280 -30.24 -30.64 4.79
N ASP A 281 -29.03 -30.16 4.87
CA ASP A 281 -28.32 -29.80 6.10
C ASP A 281 -28.56 -28.32 6.54
N VAL A 282 -29.32 -27.54 5.78
CA VAL A 282 -29.37 -26.06 5.91
C VAL A 282 -30.14 -25.58 7.15
N THR A 283 -30.94 -26.39 7.78
CA THR A 283 -31.67 -26.01 9.01
C THR A 283 -30.72 -25.95 10.21
N GLY A 284 -30.37 -24.74 10.66
CA GLY A 284 -29.56 -24.50 11.84
C GLY A 284 -28.16 -23.88 11.58
N TYR A 285 -27.66 -23.89 10.34
CA TYR A 285 -26.35 -23.33 9.99
C TYR A 285 -26.32 -21.81 9.80
N GLU A 286 -27.46 -21.16 9.85
CA GLU A 286 -27.64 -19.72 9.62
C GLU A 286 -26.82 -18.83 10.60
N LYS A 287 -26.41 -19.42 11.74
CA LYS A 287 -25.58 -18.74 12.75
C LYS A 287 -24.10 -19.13 12.68
N MET A 288 -23.74 -20.04 11.77
CA MET A 288 -22.37 -20.55 11.66
C MET A 288 -21.54 -19.71 10.74
N LEU A 289 -20.30 -19.46 11.14
CA LEU A 289 -19.33 -18.67 10.39
C LEU A 289 -18.27 -19.58 9.77
N CYS A 290 -17.85 -19.26 8.57
CA CYS A 290 -16.69 -19.88 7.94
C CYS A 290 -15.42 -19.57 8.73
N ASP A 291 -14.68 -20.60 9.16
CA ASP A 291 -13.45 -20.44 9.94
C ASP A 291 -12.31 -19.77 9.16
N ALA A 292 -12.39 -19.68 7.83
CA ALA A 292 -11.41 -18.97 7.02
C ALA A 292 -11.74 -17.48 6.88
N CYS A 293 -12.92 -17.11 6.40
CA CYS A 293 -13.25 -15.73 6.04
C CYS A 293 -14.15 -15.00 7.05
N ILE A 294 -14.63 -15.71 8.10
CA ILE A 294 -15.50 -15.17 9.16
C ILE A 294 -16.80 -14.55 8.61
N THR A 295 -17.28 -15.06 7.49
CA THR A 295 -18.60 -14.70 6.98
C THR A 295 -19.61 -15.84 7.22
N PRO A 296 -20.91 -15.54 7.34
CA PRO A 296 -21.92 -16.58 7.56
C PRO A 296 -21.91 -17.65 6.47
N ILE A 297 -22.13 -18.90 6.88
CA ILE A 297 -22.44 -19.99 5.96
C ILE A 297 -23.86 -19.74 5.47
N SER A 298 -24.01 -19.51 4.17
CA SER A 298 -25.27 -19.30 3.49
C SER A 298 -25.61 -20.51 2.61
N SER A 299 -26.41 -20.32 1.57
CA SER A 299 -26.73 -21.32 0.56
C SER A 299 -25.53 -21.81 -0.29
N ASP A 300 -24.35 -21.22 -0.10
CA ASP A 300 -23.16 -21.63 -0.84
C ASP A 300 -22.66 -23.01 -0.37
N PRO A 301 -22.08 -23.84 -1.24
CA PRO A 301 -21.50 -25.13 -0.85
C PRO A 301 -20.38 -24.95 0.18
N PHE A 302 -20.40 -25.77 1.23
CA PHE A 302 -19.44 -25.69 2.31
C PHE A 302 -18.98 -27.07 2.78
N PHE A 303 -17.85 -27.13 3.45
CA PHE A 303 -17.35 -28.30 4.17
C PHE A 303 -17.54 -28.10 5.67
N LYS A 304 -17.93 -29.20 6.37
CA LYS A 304 -18.08 -29.23 7.81
C LYS A 304 -17.32 -30.40 8.43
N CYS A 305 -16.75 -30.20 9.63
CA CYS A 305 -16.30 -31.29 10.47
C CYS A 305 -17.50 -31.86 11.23
N VAL A 306 -17.61 -33.20 11.29
CA VAL A 306 -18.69 -33.88 12.06
C VAL A 306 -18.36 -34.00 13.55
N GLN A 307 -17.09 -33.77 13.93
CA GLN A 307 -16.62 -33.94 15.31
C GLN A 307 -16.31 -32.59 15.99
N CYS A 308 -16.07 -31.53 15.21
CA CYS A 308 -15.75 -30.20 15.69
C CYS A 308 -16.69 -29.16 15.05
N GLU A 309 -16.89 -28.04 15.71
CA GLU A 309 -17.57 -26.87 15.14
C GLU A 309 -16.64 -26.11 14.18
N PHE A 310 -16.26 -26.75 13.07
CA PHE A 310 -15.36 -26.20 12.06
C PHE A 310 -16.03 -26.22 10.67
N PHE A 311 -16.08 -25.06 10.01
CA PHE A 311 -16.79 -24.86 8.76
C PHE A 311 -15.95 -24.07 7.76
N LEU A 312 -15.94 -24.48 6.51
CA LEU A 312 -15.29 -23.74 5.41
C LEU A 312 -16.24 -23.66 4.21
N HIS A 313 -16.43 -22.47 3.63
CA HIS A 313 -16.99 -22.40 2.28
C HIS A 313 -16.12 -23.23 1.33
N LYS A 314 -16.72 -23.86 0.34
CA LYS A 314 -15.98 -24.64 -0.65
C LYS A 314 -14.87 -23.81 -1.33
N VAL A 315 -15.17 -22.54 -1.65
CA VAL A 315 -14.18 -21.59 -2.18
C VAL A 315 -13.05 -21.30 -1.19
N CYS A 316 -13.35 -21.21 0.11
CA CYS A 316 -12.33 -20.99 1.14
C CYS A 316 -11.44 -22.21 1.36
N ALA A 317 -12.00 -23.41 1.25
CA ALA A 317 -11.23 -24.65 1.32
C ALA A 317 -10.27 -24.81 0.13
N SER A 318 -10.61 -24.23 -1.02
CA SER A 318 -9.80 -24.31 -2.25
C SER A 318 -8.80 -23.16 -2.41
N LEU A 319 -8.58 -22.35 -1.39
CA LEU A 319 -7.62 -21.24 -1.43
C LEU A 319 -6.18 -21.77 -1.58
N PRO A 320 -5.40 -21.27 -2.56
CA PRO A 320 -4.04 -21.74 -2.77
C PRO A 320 -3.15 -21.45 -1.57
N ARG A 321 -2.28 -22.40 -1.22
CA ARG A 321 -1.32 -22.30 -0.11
C ARG A 321 -0.37 -21.12 -0.28
N ARG A 322 -0.03 -20.78 -1.52
CA ARG A 322 0.85 -19.67 -1.87
C ARG A 322 0.35 -18.96 -3.11
N LYS A 323 0.32 -17.63 -3.11
CA LYS A 323 -0.14 -16.85 -4.27
C LYS A 323 0.50 -15.46 -4.34
N ARG A 324 0.45 -14.84 -5.53
CA ARG A 324 0.72 -13.41 -5.69
C ARG A 324 -0.47 -12.57 -5.21
N ASN A 325 -0.18 -11.40 -4.71
CA ASN A 325 -1.21 -10.43 -4.32
C ASN A 325 -0.92 -9.08 -4.96
N ILE A 326 -1.97 -8.41 -5.43
CA ILE A 326 -1.88 -7.13 -6.14
C ILE A 326 -1.30 -5.98 -5.29
N MET A 327 -1.24 -6.13 -3.98
CA MET A 327 -0.75 -5.12 -3.03
C MET A 327 0.60 -5.48 -2.43
N HIS A 328 1.20 -6.62 -2.81
CA HIS A 328 2.47 -7.07 -2.25
C HIS A 328 3.38 -7.64 -3.34
N THR A 329 4.65 -7.29 -3.34
CA THR A 329 5.60 -7.66 -4.41
C THR A 329 6.06 -9.11 -4.35
N GLU A 330 6.04 -9.72 -3.15
CA GLU A 330 6.37 -11.14 -2.95
C GLU A 330 5.10 -12.00 -2.94
N LYS A 331 5.26 -13.30 -3.15
CA LYS A 331 4.17 -14.26 -2.94
C LYS A 331 3.84 -14.37 -1.46
N LEU A 332 2.56 -14.46 -1.16
CA LEU A 332 2.04 -14.59 0.20
C LEU A 332 1.69 -16.04 0.49
N ASP A 333 1.98 -16.49 1.71
CA ASP A 333 1.64 -17.82 2.22
C ASP A 333 0.32 -17.79 3.00
N LEU A 334 -0.54 -18.81 2.75
CA LEU A 334 -1.80 -18.97 3.48
C LEU A 334 -1.53 -19.64 4.83
N GLN A 335 -1.95 -18.97 5.89
CA GLN A 335 -1.80 -19.42 7.28
C GLN A 335 -3.12 -19.30 8.04
N VAL A 336 -3.23 -20.08 9.11
CA VAL A 336 -4.34 -19.98 10.08
C VAL A 336 -3.92 -19.04 11.21
N THR A 337 -4.81 -18.17 11.63
CA THR A 337 -4.58 -17.31 12.81
C THR A 337 -4.58 -18.17 14.07
N LYS A 338 -3.54 -18.04 14.89
CA LYS A 338 -3.45 -18.73 16.17
C LYS A 338 -4.37 -18.08 17.22
N ALA A 339 -4.81 -18.88 18.18
CA ALA A 339 -5.60 -18.37 19.29
C ALA A 339 -4.83 -17.30 20.08
N GLY A 340 -5.46 -16.15 20.35
CA GLY A 340 -4.85 -15.04 21.07
C GLY A 340 -3.92 -14.16 20.23
N GLU A 341 -3.71 -14.46 18.96
CA GLU A 341 -2.88 -13.64 18.07
C GLU A 341 -3.66 -12.42 17.57
N TYR A 342 -3.06 -11.24 17.72
CA TYR A 342 -3.59 -9.99 17.18
C TYR A 342 -3.19 -9.85 15.70
N ASN A 343 -4.17 -9.78 14.83
CA ASN A 343 -3.93 -9.60 13.40
C ASN A 343 -4.70 -8.37 12.87
N LYS A 344 -3.99 -7.46 12.23
CA LYS A 344 -4.57 -6.30 11.55
C LYS A 344 -4.26 -6.39 10.07
N CYS A 345 -5.29 -6.35 9.25
CA CYS A 345 -5.14 -6.38 7.80
C CYS A 345 -4.53 -5.06 7.28
N ILE A 346 -3.46 -5.15 6.52
CA ILE A 346 -2.80 -3.96 5.96
C ILE A 346 -3.69 -3.23 4.94
N SER A 347 -4.55 -3.98 4.24
CA SER A 347 -5.44 -3.50 3.19
C SER A 347 -6.66 -2.75 3.74
N CYS A 348 -7.52 -3.43 4.49
CA CYS A 348 -8.75 -2.83 5.01
C CYS A 348 -8.60 -2.20 6.41
N ARG A 349 -7.44 -2.37 7.06
CA ARG A 349 -7.10 -1.87 8.40
C ARG A 349 -7.92 -2.46 9.55
N LYS A 350 -8.75 -3.48 9.29
CA LYS A 350 -9.54 -4.16 10.32
C LYS A 350 -8.73 -5.22 11.04
N ILE A 351 -9.07 -5.43 12.31
CA ILE A 351 -8.63 -6.58 13.09
C ILE A 351 -9.44 -7.78 12.62
N PHE A 352 -8.81 -8.94 12.48
CA PHE A 352 -9.45 -10.12 11.91
C PHE A 352 -8.97 -11.43 12.54
N ASP A 353 -9.85 -12.42 12.44
CA ASP A 353 -9.61 -13.84 12.68
C ASP A 353 -9.59 -14.63 11.37
N GLY A 354 -9.53 -15.94 11.50
CA GLY A 354 -9.61 -16.87 10.39
C GLY A 354 -8.29 -17.08 9.67
N PHE A 355 -8.36 -17.25 8.37
CA PHE A 355 -7.16 -17.43 7.55
C PHE A 355 -6.58 -16.08 7.14
N ARG A 356 -5.28 -16.08 6.92
CA ARG A 356 -4.54 -14.91 6.44
C ARG A 356 -3.58 -15.29 5.33
N TYR A 357 -3.39 -14.39 4.41
CA TYR A 357 -2.23 -14.37 3.54
C TYR A 357 -1.16 -13.46 4.15
N CYS A 358 0.05 -13.96 4.31
CA CYS A 358 1.12 -13.17 4.93
C CYS A 358 2.47 -13.32 4.22
N SER A 359 3.26 -12.25 4.30
CA SER A 359 4.69 -12.23 4.10
C SER A 359 5.40 -12.23 5.46
N ARG A 360 6.69 -11.93 5.49
CA ARG A 360 7.46 -11.82 6.74
C ARG A 360 6.91 -10.77 7.71
N PHE A 361 6.38 -9.66 7.20
CA PHE A 361 5.97 -8.51 8.02
C PHE A 361 4.50 -8.09 7.82
N GLU A 362 3.91 -8.42 6.69
CA GLU A 362 2.58 -7.94 6.32
C GLU A 362 1.55 -9.06 6.39
N LYS A 363 0.36 -8.70 6.91
CA LYS A 363 -0.75 -9.63 7.08
C LYS A 363 -1.99 -9.09 6.35
N PHE A 364 -2.61 -9.94 5.57
CA PHE A 364 -3.86 -9.66 4.89
C PHE A 364 -4.90 -10.66 5.40
N ASP A 365 -6.08 -10.19 5.80
CA ASP A 365 -7.19 -11.12 5.97
C ASP A 365 -7.47 -11.85 4.65
N VAL A 366 -8.00 -13.05 4.73
CA VAL A 366 -8.17 -13.91 3.55
C VAL A 366 -9.09 -13.29 2.48
N ARG A 367 -10.04 -12.44 2.87
CA ARG A 367 -10.95 -11.75 1.93
C ARG A 367 -10.18 -10.74 1.09
N CYS A 368 -9.46 -9.82 1.74
CA CYS A 368 -8.60 -8.85 1.06
C CYS A 368 -7.45 -9.53 0.30
N GLY A 369 -6.82 -10.53 0.90
CA GLY A 369 -5.73 -11.30 0.29
C GLY A 369 -6.17 -12.10 -0.95
N SER A 370 -7.45 -12.38 -1.11
CA SER A 370 -8.01 -13.11 -2.25
C SER A 370 -8.38 -12.22 -3.44
N ILE A 371 -8.38 -10.91 -3.29
CA ILE A 371 -8.69 -9.99 -4.39
C ILE A 371 -7.63 -10.14 -5.49
N SER A 372 -8.09 -10.32 -6.73
CA SER A 372 -7.27 -10.42 -7.95
C SER A 372 -7.75 -9.41 -9.00
N GLU A 373 -6.92 -9.12 -9.99
CA GLU A 373 -7.27 -8.26 -11.13
C GLU A 373 -7.42 -9.08 -12.44
N PRO A 374 -8.40 -8.73 -13.26
CA PRO A 374 -9.44 -7.73 -13.08
C PRO A 374 -10.44 -8.16 -11.99
N PHE A 375 -10.86 -7.22 -11.13
CA PHE A 375 -11.89 -7.49 -10.12
C PHE A 375 -13.28 -7.12 -10.66
N HIS A 376 -14.21 -8.05 -10.63
CA HIS A 376 -15.59 -7.85 -11.06
C HIS A 376 -16.52 -7.85 -9.84
N HIS A 377 -17.38 -6.85 -9.76
CA HIS A 377 -18.41 -6.76 -8.73
C HIS A 377 -19.79 -6.61 -9.37
N GLU A 378 -20.77 -7.36 -8.91
CA GLU A 378 -22.12 -7.40 -9.52
C GLU A 378 -22.82 -6.04 -9.56
N LEU A 379 -22.55 -5.18 -8.57
CA LEU A 379 -23.13 -3.84 -8.52
C LEU A 379 -22.34 -2.81 -9.36
N HIS A 380 -21.33 -3.24 -10.14
CA HIS A 380 -20.60 -2.35 -11.04
C HIS A 380 -20.25 -3.07 -12.36
N PRO A 381 -20.66 -2.51 -13.53
CA PRO A 381 -20.59 -3.24 -14.81
C PRO A 381 -19.19 -3.37 -15.40
N HIS A 382 -18.23 -2.57 -14.94
CA HIS A 382 -16.88 -2.55 -15.51
C HIS A 382 -15.87 -3.24 -14.58
N PRO A 383 -14.77 -3.79 -15.11
CA PRO A 383 -13.70 -4.33 -14.31
C PRO A 383 -13.00 -3.24 -13.49
N LEU A 384 -12.64 -3.58 -12.27
CA LEU A 384 -11.94 -2.71 -11.32
C LEU A 384 -10.49 -3.17 -11.16
N TYR A 385 -9.59 -2.21 -10.96
CA TYR A 385 -8.17 -2.44 -10.84
C TYR A 385 -7.57 -1.66 -9.67
N HIS A 386 -6.58 -2.22 -9.00
CA HIS A 386 -5.81 -1.52 -7.98
C HIS A 386 -4.85 -0.54 -8.65
N ILE A 387 -5.22 0.73 -8.65
CA ILE A 387 -4.41 1.82 -9.17
C ILE A 387 -3.96 2.66 -7.99
N LEU A 388 -2.64 2.62 -7.70
CA LEU A 388 -2.09 3.52 -6.70
C LEU A 388 -2.32 4.97 -7.12
N SER A 389 -3.00 5.70 -6.25
CA SER A 389 -3.02 7.15 -6.32
C SER A 389 -1.64 7.67 -5.93
N ALA A 390 -1.14 8.71 -6.60
CA ALA A 390 0.02 9.46 -6.12
C ALA A 390 -0.17 9.75 -4.63
N ALA A 391 0.88 9.58 -3.82
CA ALA A 391 0.90 9.37 -2.37
C ALA A 391 0.01 10.28 -1.47
N GLU A 392 -0.73 11.23 -2.02
CA GLU A 392 -1.45 12.25 -1.25
C GLU A 392 -2.97 12.33 -1.53
N LYS A 393 -3.52 11.60 -2.50
CA LYS A 393 -4.95 11.74 -2.82
C LYS A 393 -5.76 10.53 -2.39
N LEU A 394 -6.50 10.69 -1.30
CA LEU A 394 -7.58 9.79 -0.92
C LEU A 394 -8.65 9.74 -2.01
N LYS A 395 -9.17 8.55 -2.30
CA LYS A 395 -10.28 8.35 -3.24
C LYS A 395 -11.57 8.03 -2.50
N LEU A 396 -12.67 8.60 -2.98
CA LEU A 396 -14.00 8.35 -2.43
C LEU A 396 -14.48 6.95 -2.84
N CYS A 397 -14.81 6.11 -1.87
CA CYS A 397 -15.42 4.80 -2.13
C CYS A 397 -16.91 4.97 -2.46
N GLY A 398 -17.35 4.51 -3.64
CA GLY A 398 -18.74 4.58 -4.07
C GLY A 398 -19.69 3.67 -3.27
N ALA A 399 -19.15 2.69 -2.52
CA ALA A 399 -19.98 1.81 -1.69
C ALA A 399 -20.27 2.37 -0.30
N CYS A 400 -19.31 3.02 0.36
CA CYS A 400 -19.48 3.49 1.74
C CYS A 400 -19.32 5.00 1.93
N GLY A 401 -19.00 5.76 0.88
CA GLY A 401 -18.83 7.21 0.95
C GLY A 401 -17.61 7.69 1.74
N LYS A 402 -16.66 6.80 2.07
CA LYS A 402 -15.43 7.16 2.80
C LYS A 402 -14.27 7.42 1.85
N TYR A 403 -13.39 8.33 2.24
CA TYR A 403 -12.12 8.56 1.56
C TYR A 403 -11.07 7.55 2.01
N LEU A 404 -10.48 6.81 1.06
CA LEU A 404 -9.58 5.68 1.32
C LEU A 404 -8.31 5.79 0.48
N HIS A 405 -7.19 5.27 1.00
CA HIS A 405 -5.92 5.14 0.28
C HIS A 405 -5.91 3.96 -0.69
N TYR A 406 -6.44 2.81 -0.23
CA TYR A 406 -6.44 1.57 -1.00
C TYR A 406 -7.83 1.30 -1.57
N VAL A 407 -7.94 1.42 -2.88
CA VAL A 407 -9.20 1.21 -3.61
C VAL A 407 -8.95 0.48 -4.92
N LEU A 408 -9.98 -0.21 -5.38
CA LEU A 408 -10.11 -0.70 -6.74
C LEU A 408 -10.80 0.39 -7.56
N SER A 409 -10.21 0.82 -8.66
CA SER A 409 -10.71 1.91 -9.51
C SER A 409 -11.19 1.38 -10.85
N CYS A 410 -12.29 1.90 -11.32
CA CYS A 410 -12.74 1.70 -12.69
C CYS A 410 -11.91 2.57 -13.65
N THR A 411 -11.57 2.03 -14.81
CA THR A 411 -10.88 2.78 -15.87
C THR A 411 -11.83 3.40 -16.89
N VAL A 412 -13.12 3.07 -16.83
CA VAL A 412 -14.17 3.52 -17.76
C VAL A 412 -15.00 4.66 -17.16
N CYS A 413 -15.24 4.61 -15.84
CA CYS A 413 -15.95 5.65 -15.10
C CYS A 413 -15.19 5.99 -13.81
N GLU A 414 -15.59 7.05 -13.11
CA GLU A 414 -14.91 7.54 -11.91
C GLU A 414 -15.24 6.72 -10.63
N PHE A 415 -15.77 5.50 -10.76
CA PHE A 415 -16.14 4.67 -9.62
C PHE A 415 -14.89 4.07 -8.96
N ASN A 416 -14.86 4.15 -7.62
CA ASN A 416 -13.82 3.52 -6.80
C ASN A 416 -14.48 2.69 -5.69
N LEU A 417 -13.89 1.53 -5.38
CA LEU A 417 -14.40 0.59 -4.40
C LEU A 417 -13.31 0.28 -3.35
N GLY A 418 -13.59 0.55 -2.08
CA GLY A 418 -12.68 0.20 -0.98
C GLY A 418 -12.54 -1.31 -0.85
N MET A 419 -11.36 -1.78 -0.42
CA MET A 419 -11.06 -3.22 -0.30
C MET A 419 -12.02 -3.96 0.62
N ASP A 420 -12.40 -3.36 1.76
CA ASP A 420 -13.41 -3.93 2.65
C ASP A 420 -14.78 -4.03 1.97
N CYS A 421 -15.17 -2.99 1.24
CA CYS A 421 -16.44 -2.97 0.50
C CYS A 421 -16.47 -3.97 -0.67
N ALA A 422 -15.32 -4.21 -1.31
CA ALA A 422 -15.19 -5.21 -2.38
C ALA A 422 -15.45 -6.65 -1.89
N THR A 423 -15.32 -6.91 -0.60
CA THR A 423 -15.47 -8.23 0.00
C THR A 423 -16.74 -8.38 0.86
N LEU A 424 -17.67 -7.44 0.74
CA LEU A 424 -18.96 -7.54 1.43
C LEU A 424 -19.72 -8.79 0.97
N PRO A 425 -20.36 -9.56 1.89
CA PRO A 425 -21.19 -10.69 1.51
C PRO A 425 -22.37 -10.22 0.66
N ARG A 426 -22.67 -10.98 -0.39
CA ARG A 426 -23.77 -10.69 -1.31
C ARG A 426 -25.13 -10.75 -0.64
N LYS A 427 -25.33 -11.80 0.18
CA LYS A 427 -26.55 -12.07 0.93
C LYS A 427 -26.22 -12.23 2.40
N VAL A 428 -27.09 -11.74 3.24
CA VAL A 428 -26.99 -11.84 4.71
C VAL A 428 -28.36 -11.99 5.33
N ARG A 429 -28.41 -12.60 6.51
CA ARG A 429 -29.62 -12.61 7.36
C ARG A 429 -29.51 -11.61 8.48
N HIS A 430 -30.61 -10.98 8.82
CA HIS A 430 -30.71 -10.06 9.93
C HIS A 430 -32.03 -10.24 10.69
N ILE A 431 -31.99 -10.02 12.00
CA ILE A 431 -33.12 -10.20 12.90
C ILE A 431 -34.38 -9.38 12.53
N CYS A 432 -34.20 -8.30 11.77
CA CYS A 432 -35.30 -7.43 11.34
C CYS A 432 -36.14 -8.02 10.19
N ASP A 433 -35.64 -9.06 9.50
CA ASP A 433 -36.33 -9.64 8.34
C ASP A 433 -36.20 -11.16 8.34
N ALA A 434 -37.28 -11.85 7.98
CA ALA A 434 -37.32 -13.31 7.86
C ALA A 434 -36.66 -13.83 6.58
N HIS A 435 -36.44 -12.94 5.58
CA HIS A 435 -35.85 -13.27 4.30
C HIS A 435 -34.35 -12.87 4.27
N ASP A 436 -33.65 -13.38 3.27
CA ASP A 436 -32.27 -12.98 2.99
C ASP A 436 -32.26 -11.56 2.47
N LEU A 437 -31.38 -10.73 3.05
CA LEU A 437 -31.11 -9.38 2.58
C LEU A 437 -30.01 -9.43 1.52
N SER A 438 -30.24 -8.79 0.39
CA SER A 438 -29.27 -8.64 -0.70
C SER A 438 -28.58 -7.29 -0.63
N LEU A 439 -27.34 -7.21 -1.14
CA LEU A 439 -26.61 -5.94 -1.25
C LEU A 439 -27.13 -5.15 -2.45
N HIS A 440 -27.55 -3.90 -2.23
CA HIS A 440 -28.16 -3.02 -3.20
C HIS A 440 -27.39 -1.72 -3.40
N HIS A 441 -27.59 -1.13 -4.59
CA HIS A 441 -27.17 0.22 -4.95
C HIS A 441 -28.27 0.88 -5.79
N VAL A 442 -28.68 2.08 -5.42
CA VAL A 442 -29.65 2.85 -6.22
C VAL A 442 -28.88 3.74 -7.19
N PRO A 443 -29.03 3.57 -8.51
CA PRO A 443 -28.39 4.46 -9.49
C PRO A 443 -28.81 5.92 -9.29
N GLY A 444 -27.88 6.87 -9.42
CA GLY A 444 -27.99 8.27 -9.03
C GLY A 444 -29.10 9.14 -9.63
N ASN A 445 -30.06 8.56 -10.40
CA ASN A 445 -31.19 9.28 -10.98
C ASN A 445 -32.51 9.16 -10.18
N SER A 446 -32.52 8.41 -9.09
CA SER A 446 -33.70 8.24 -8.23
C SER A 446 -33.82 9.37 -7.21
N LYS A 447 -33.89 10.61 -7.68
CA LYS A 447 -34.12 11.81 -6.85
C LYS A 447 -35.54 11.75 -6.28
N GLY A 448 -35.68 11.43 -4.99
CA GLY A 448 -36.93 11.59 -4.26
C GLY A 448 -37.33 10.47 -3.29
N GLN A 449 -36.73 9.30 -3.37
CA GLN A 449 -37.06 8.21 -2.46
C GLN A 449 -36.27 8.34 -1.16
N GLN A 450 -36.95 8.69 -0.05
CA GLN A 450 -36.33 8.66 1.27
C GLN A 450 -36.37 7.22 1.78
N LEU A 451 -35.18 6.62 1.96
CA LEU A 451 -35.01 5.29 2.54
C LEU A 451 -34.66 5.42 4.03
N TRP A 452 -35.17 4.51 4.84
CA TRP A 452 -34.92 4.46 6.28
C TRP A 452 -34.42 3.08 6.68
N CYS A 453 -33.49 3.03 7.60
CA CYS A 453 -32.96 1.79 8.11
C CYS A 453 -33.89 1.19 9.16
N ASP A 454 -34.45 0.01 8.90
CA ASP A 454 -35.39 -0.69 9.81
C ASP A 454 -34.73 -1.13 11.13
N SER A 455 -33.41 -1.17 11.21
CA SER A 455 -32.68 -1.50 12.43
C SER A 455 -32.45 -0.30 13.36
N CYS A 456 -32.02 0.85 12.82
CA CYS A 456 -31.63 2.00 13.63
C CYS A 456 -32.57 3.23 13.45
N GLU A 457 -33.62 3.10 12.62
CA GLU A 457 -34.57 4.16 12.29
C GLU A 457 -33.92 5.45 11.72
N GLY A 458 -32.64 5.35 11.32
CA GLY A 458 -31.90 6.45 10.72
C GLY A 458 -32.11 6.55 9.23
N LYS A 459 -31.97 7.78 8.70
CA LYS A 459 -32.06 8.01 7.25
C LYS A 459 -30.91 7.29 6.53
N LEU A 460 -31.27 6.61 5.44
CA LEU A 460 -30.34 5.90 4.59
C LEU A 460 -29.94 6.81 3.40
N ASP A 461 -28.66 6.90 3.13
CA ASP A 461 -28.16 7.62 1.95
C ASP A 461 -28.25 6.72 0.73
N PRO A 462 -29.09 7.01 -0.25
CA PRO A 462 -29.25 6.18 -1.43
C PRO A 462 -28.03 6.18 -2.36
N SER A 463 -27.09 7.10 -2.18
CA SER A 463 -25.86 7.16 -2.97
C SER A 463 -24.80 6.15 -2.56
N VAL A 464 -24.93 5.52 -1.39
CA VAL A 464 -24.05 4.46 -0.90
C VAL A 464 -24.78 3.10 -0.89
N TRP A 465 -24.01 2.03 -0.80
CA TRP A 465 -24.59 0.68 -0.77
C TRP A 465 -25.28 0.40 0.55
N PHE A 466 -26.32 -0.45 0.50
CA PHE A 466 -27.11 -0.87 1.63
C PHE A 466 -27.62 -2.31 1.42
N TYR A 467 -28.09 -2.95 2.48
CA TYR A 467 -28.79 -4.23 2.37
C TYR A 467 -30.29 -4.00 2.29
N GLY A 468 -30.95 -4.72 1.39
CA GLY A 468 -32.41 -4.67 1.21
C GLY A 468 -33.01 -6.04 0.97
N CYS A 469 -34.28 -6.16 1.30
CA CYS A 469 -35.11 -7.34 1.02
C CYS A 469 -35.98 -7.07 -0.19
N ASP A 470 -35.86 -7.92 -1.22
CA ASP A 470 -36.68 -7.78 -2.44
C ASP A 470 -38.16 -8.22 -2.18
N ASP A 471 -38.43 -9.04 -1.17
CA ASP A 471 -39.78 -9.55 -0.83
C ASP A 471 -40.55 -8.59 0.08
N CYS A 472 -39.86 -8.01 1.11
CA CYS A 472 -40.52 -7.16 2.12
C CYS A 472 -40.27 -5.67 1.88
N GLY A 473 -39.29 -5.29 1.07
CA GLY A 473 -38.91 -3.91 0.87
C GLY A 473 -38.11 -3.31 2.05
N SER A 474 -37.70 -4.12 3.02
CA SER A 474 -36.85 -3.69 4.14
C SER A 474 -35.52 -3.16 3.65
N THR A 475 -35.01 -2.08 4.30
CA THR A 475 -33.73 -1.49 3.96
C THR A 475 -32.88 -1.22 5.21
N LEU A 476 -31.58 -1.60 5.18
CA LEU A 476 -30.69 -1.50 6.32
C LEU A 476 -29.30 -0.99 5.93
N HIS A 477 -28.69 -0.18 6.79
CA HIS A 477 -27.28 0.20 6.63
C HIS A 477 -26.38 -1.04 6.68
N ILE A 478 -25.32 -1.08 5.88
CA ILE A 478 -24.28 -2.12 5.95
C ILE A 478 -23.77 -2.29 7.39
N LYS A 479 -23.53 -1.17 8.09
CA LYS A 479 -23.05 -1.20 9.47
C LYS A 479 -24.08 -1.78 10.46
N CYS A 480 -25.37 -1.58 10.24
CA CYS A 480 -26.42 -2.16 11.09
C CYS A 480 -26.52 -3.67 10.91
N VAL A 481 -26.28 -4.16 9.70
CA VAL A 481 -26.36 -5.60 9.37
C VAL A 481 -25.11 -6.36 9.80
N LEU A 482 -23.92 -5.85 9.44
CA LEU A 482 -22.67 -6.57 9.64
C LEU A 482 -21.94 -6.18 10.93
N GLY A 483 -22.26 -5.01 11.50
CA GLY A 483 -21.49 -4.46 12.61
C GLY A 483 -20.09 -4.03 12.20
N ASP A 484 -19.29 -3.67 13.20
CA ASP A 484 -17.90 -3.24 13.01
C ASP A 484 -16.90 -4.39 13.21
N PHE A 485 -17.37 -5.46 13.87
CA PHE A 485 -16.57 -6.63 14.24
C PHE A 485 -16.75 -7.83 13.29
N ASN A 486 -17.21 -7.60 12.08
CA ASN A 486 -17.55 -8.63 11.08
C ASN A 486 -16.36 -9.43 10.52
N HIS A 487 -15.16 -9.17 10.99
CA HIS A 487 -13.94 -9.93 10.71
C HIS A 487 -13.47 -10.76 11.92
N LEU A 488 -14.20 -10.71 13.03
CA LEU A 488 -13.85 -11.40 14.27
C LEU A 488 -14.87 -12.51 14.57
N LYS A 489 -14.41 -13.61 15.18
CA LYS A 489 -15.26 -14.73 15.56
C LYS A 489 -15.88 -14.48 16.95
N PRO A 490 -17.21 -14.42 17.07
CA PRO A 490 -17.87 -14.29 18.38
C PRO A 490 -17.51 -15.42 19.35
N GLY A 491 -17.55 -15.12 20.64
CA GLY A 491 -17.18 -16.05 21.72
C GLY A 491 -15.69 -16.14 21.98
N LYS A 492 -14.84 -15.44 21.19
CA LYS A 492 -13.40 -15.33 21.44
C LYS A 492 -13.04 -14.12 22.27
N LYS A 493 -11.94 -14.25 23.01
CA LYS A 493 -11.33 -13.14 23.76
C LYS A 493 -10.27 -12.44 22.89
N TYR A 494 -10.27 -11.12 22.95
CA TYR A 494 -9.32 -10.23 22.31
C TYR A 494 -8.71 -9.34 23.41
N GLY A 495 -7.54 -9.72 23.90
CA GLY A 495 -7.05 -9.22 25.19
C GLY A 495 -8.00 -9.64 26.33
N GLU A 496 -8.44 -8.69 27.12
CA GLU A 496 -9.38 -8.92 28.22
C GLU A 496 -10.85 -8.78 27.80
N ALA A 497 -11.13 -8.37 26.56
CA ALA A 497 -12.48 -8.23 26.04
C ALA A 497 -12.92 -9.49 25.27
N GLU A 498 -14.19 -9.84 25.41
CA GLU A 498 -14.86 -10.93 24.69
C GLU A 498 -15.80 -10.34 23.64
N LEU A 499 -15.77 -10.88 22.41
CA LEU A 499 -16.76 -10.53 21.40
C LEU A 499 -18.03 -11.33 21.62
N VAL A 500 -19.14 -10.65 21.89
CA VAL A 500 -20.44 -11.25 22.20
C VAL A 500 -21.44 -10.92 21.11
N VAL A 501 -22.23 -11.92 20.69
CA VAL A 501 -23.38 -11.71 19.79
C VAL A 501 -24.46 -10.92 20.51
N ASN A 502 -25.04 -9.94 19.85
CA ASN A 502 -26.18 -9.18 20.37
C ASN A 502 -27.48 -9.93 20.04
N ASP A 503 -28.12 -10.49 21.05
CA ASP A 503 -29.41 -11.19 20.93
C ASP A 503 -30.61 -10.24 20.75
N GLY A 504 -30.37 -8.92 20.85
CA GLY A 504 -31.42 -7.90 20.77
C GLY A 504 -32.34 -7.82 21.99
N MET A 505 -32.24 -8.77 22.91
CA MET A 505 -33.12 -8.84 24.12
C MET A 505 -32.69 -7.87 25.20
N THR A 506 -31.41 -7.53 25.26
CA THR A 506 -30.84 -6.64 26.26
C THR A 506 -30.63 -5.23 25.71
N ARG A 507 -30.95 -4.20 26.54
CA ARG A 507 -30.74 -2.79 26.17
C ARG A 507 -29.38 -2.30 26.67
N LEU A 508 -28.30 -2.83 26.11
CA LEU A 508 -26.95 -2.46 26.50
C LEU A 508 -26.54 -1.11 25.90
N PHE A 509 -25.83 -0.31 26.69
CA PHE A 509 -25.28 0.98 26.26
C PHE A 509 -23.77 0.91 26.13
N CYS A 510 -23.27 1.46 25.05
CA CYS A 510 -21.84 1.61 24.84
C CYS A 510 -21.23 2.58 25.85
N ILE A 511 -20.13 2.19 26.48
CA ILE A 511 -19.43 3.01 27.49
C ILE A 511 -18.91 4.32 26.91
N SER A 512 -18.44 4.30 25.66
CA SER A 512 -17.85 5.45 24.98
C SER A 512 -18.91 6.36 24.37
N CYS A 513 -19.66 5.91 23.38
CA CYS A 513 -20.61 6.76 22.66
C CYS A 513 -21.95 6.97 23.39
N LYS A 514 -22.19 6.28 24.51
CA LYS A 514 -23.42 6.36 25.33
C LYS A 514 -24.70 6.00 24.57
N LYS A 515 -24.61 5.44 23.38
CA LYS A 515 -25.75 4.99 22.58
C LYS A 515 -26.05 3.52 22.86
N ARG A 516 -27.28 3.11 22.58
CA ARG A 516 -27.67 1.69 22.64
C ARG A 516 -26.84 0.88 21.65
N CYS A 517 -26.34 -0.27 22.08
CA CYS A 517 -25.64 -1.21 21.22
C CYS A 517 -26.69 -1.93 20.33
N SER A 518 -26.89 -1.43 19.11
CA SER A 518 -27.85 -1.98 18.13
C SER A 518 -27.19 -2.87 17.08
N PHE A 519 -25.85 -2.97 17.08
CA PHE A 519 -25.12 -3.80 16.12
C PHE A 519 -25.20 -5.30 16.47
N PRO A 520 -24.97 -6.18 15.50
CA PRO A 520 -25.07 -7.64 15.70
C PRO A 520 -24.11 -8.23 16.72
N SER A 521 -23.02 -7.53 17.01
CA SER A 521 -22.04 -7.92 18.02
C SER A 521 -21.42 -6.70 18.71
N PHE A 522 -20.87 -6.90 19.90
CA PHE A 522 -20.20 -5.88 20.70
C PHE A 522 -19.09 -6.50 21.55
N LEU A 523 -18.09 -5.70 21.92
CA LEU A 523 -17.06 -6.12 22.86
C LEU A 523 -17.57 -5.94 24.30
N LYS A 524 -17.36 -6.98 25.11
CA LYS A 524 -17.66 -7.03 26.55
C LYS A 524 -16.37 -7.23 27.31
N ALA A 525 -16.08 -6.36 28.26
CA ALA A 525 -14.95 -6.48 29.15
C ALA A 525 -15.41 -6.40 30.62
N THR A 526 -14.71 -7.12 31.51
CA THR A 526 -14.94 -7.09 32.94
C THR A 526 -13.80 -6.37 33.64
N CYS A 527 -14.08 -5.26 34.30
CA CYS A 527 -13.09 -4.44 35.01
C CYS A 527 -13.26 -4.59 36.53
N PRO A 528 -12.19 -4.92 37.30
CA PRO A 528 -12.24 -4.88 38.76
C PRO A 528 -12.56 -3.48 39.31
N ASN A 529 -13.42 -3.39 40.31
CA ASN A 529 -13.89 -2.12 40.91
C ASN A 529 -12.72 -1.21 41.30
N THR A 530 -11.68 -1.75 41.91
CA THR A 530 -10.50 -1.02 42.37
C THR A 530 -9.74 -0.27 41.29
N LEU A 531 -9.68 -0.84 40.07
CA LEU A 531 -9.03 -0.22 38.92
C LEU A 531 -9.91 0.81 38.22
N CYS A 532 -11.22 0.57 38.17
CA CYS A 532 -12.17 1.46 37.52
C CYS A 532 -12.41 2.73 38.34
N GLU A 533 -12.49 2.65 39.68
CA GLU A 533 -12.68 3.81 40.55
C GLU A 533 -11.44 4.71 40.65
N GLN A 534 -10.25 4.12 40.75
CA GLN A 534 -9.00 4.87 40.88
C GLN A 534 -8.58 5.61 39.59
N ARG A 535 -8.87 5.07 38.43
CA ARG A 535 -8.43 5.66 37.18
C ARG A 535 -9.44 6.55 36.48
N TRP A 536 -10.76 6.39 36.71
CA TRP A 536 -11.76 6.99 35.82
C TRP A 536 -12.96 7.66 36.48
N GLY A 537 -13.09 7.63 37.81
CA GLY A 537 -14.15 8.38 38.53
C GLY A 537 -15.56 8.07 38.01
N PHE A 538 -15.93 6.79 37.86
CA PHE A 538 -17.19 6.40 37.26
C PHE A 538 -18.42 6.91 38.01
N PRO A 539 -19.43 7.43 37.28
CA PRO A 539 -20.72 7.76 37.88
C PRO A 539 -21.40 6.50 38.44
N SER A 540 -22.01 6.64 39.61
CA SER A 540 -22.67 5.61 40.41
C SER A 540 -23.87 4.87 39.78
N PHE A 541 -24.17 5.11 38.50
CA PHE A 541 -25.27 4.47 37.77
C PHE A 541 -24.87 3.22 36.94
N LEU A 542 -23.59 2.89 36.82
CA LEU A 542 -23.14 1.63 36.24
C LEU A 542 -23.17 0.56 37.34
N LYS A 543 -24.30 -0.14 37.49
CA LYS A 543 -24.43 -1.23 38.46
C LYS A 543 -23.59 -2.42 38.04
N ALA A 544 -22.80 -2.91 38.97
CA ALA A 544 -21.98 -4.09 38.89
C ALA A 544 -22.81 -5.38 38.67
N ALA A 545 -22.28 -6.31 37.86
CA ALA A 545 -22.79 -7.67 37.80
C ALA A 545 -22.42 -8.48 39.06
N SER A 546 -21.44 -8.01 39.82
CA SER A 546 -21.06 -8.46 41.17
C SER A 546 -20.54 -7.26 41.99
N PRO A 547 -20.47 -7.36 43.33
CA PRO A 547 -19.97 -6.28 44.16
C PRO A 547 -18.54 -5.81 43.83
N ASP A 548 -17.78 -6.62 43.12
CA ASP A 548 -16.34 -6.42 42.91
C ASP A 548 -15.92 -6.12 41.47
N SER A 549 -16.86 -6.04 40.48
CA SER A 549 -16.49 -5.80 39.09
C SER A 549 -17.57 -5.11 38.27
N PHE A 550 -17.16 -4.26 37.32
CA PHE A 550 -18.01 -3.63 36.31
C PHE A 550 -17.92 -4.35 34.99
N VAL A 551 -19.06 -4.47 34.29
CA VAL A 551 -19.10 -4.96 32.90
C VAL A 551 -19.26 -3.79 31.95
N LEU A 552 -18.32 -3.67 31.01
CA LEU A 552 -18.23 -2.60 30.03
C LEU A 552 -18.55 -3.13 28.65
N PHE A 553 -19.21 -2.31 27.82
CA PHE A 553 -19.60 -2.68 26.46
C PHE A 553 -19.12 -1.61 25.46
N ALA A 554 -18.51 -2.04 24.34
CA ALA A 554 -18.14 -1.18 23.22
C ALA A 554 -18.80 -1.67 21.93
N CYS A 555 -19.55 -0.79 21.26
CA CYS A 555 -20.34 -1.14 20.08
C CYS A 555 -19.57 -1.09 18.75
N SER A 556 -18.37 -0.52 18.76
CA SER A 556 -17.51 -0.40 17.57
C SER A 556 -16.03 -0.36 17.95
N MET A 557 -15.15 -0.54 16.97
CA MET A 557 -13.71 -0.38 17.19
C MET A 557 -13.34 1.05 17.61
N ASP A 558 -13.96 2.07 17.02
CA ASP A 558 -13.74 3.45 17.44
C ASP A 558 -14.09 3.66 18.91
N CYS A 559 -15.20 3.06 19.35
CA CYS A 559 -15.60 3.09 20.76
C CYS A 559 -14.68 2.25 21.66
N ALA A 560 -14.08 1.20 21.14
CA ALA A 560 -13.12 0.38 21.86
C ALA A 560 -11.74 1.07 21.97
N TYR A 561 -11.36 1.86 20.99
CA TYR A 561 -10.11 2.66 21.00
C TYR A 561 -10.23 3.97 21.79
N ASP A 562 -11.40 4.38 22.21
CA ASP A 562 -11.57 5.52 23.12
C ASP A 562 -10.91 5.21 24.48
N LYS A 563 -10.56 6.26 25.25
CA LYS A 563 -9.74 6.25 26.49
C LYS A 563 -10.01 5.11 27.47
N TYR A 564 -11.17 4.45 27.37
CA TYR A 564 -11.62 3.42 28.30
C TYR A 564 -11.27 1.97 27.93
N PHE A 565 -10.98 1.68 26.65
CA PHE A 565 -10.66 0.32 26.17
C PHE A 565 -9.22 0.15 25.70
N MET A 566 -8.47 1.24 25.44
CA MET A 566 -7.11 1.21 24.88
C MET A 566 -6.10 0.43 25.73
N LEU A 567 -6.23 0.46 27.05
CA LEU A 567 -5.30 -0.23 27.97
C LEU A 567 -5.40 -1.77 27.93
N TRP A 568 -6.43 -2.31 27.27
CA TRP A 568 -6.73 -3.74 27.25
C TRP A 568 -6.23 -4.44 25.97
N PHE A 569 -5.88 -3.64 24.95
CA PHE A 569 -5.35 -4.15 23.68
C PHE A 569 -3.82 -4.05 23.57
N TYR A 570 -3.14 -3.30 24.44
CA TYR A 570 -1.71 -2.98 24.32
C TYR A 570 -0.79 -3.66 25.35
N GLU A 571 -1.25 -4.63 26.12
CA GLU A 571 -0.33 -5.43 26.99
C GLU A 571 0.43 -6.55 26.24
N VAL A 572 0.40 -6.55 24.91
CA VAL A 572 1.21 -7.47 24.09
C VAL A 572 2.00 -6.65 23.09
N ASP A 573 3.18 -6.22 23.46
CA ASP A 573 4.39 -5.87 22.71
C ASP A 573 5.13 -4.70 23.34
N TYR A 574 5.90 -5.01 24.36
CA TYR A 574 7.17 -4.36 24.67
C TYR A 574 8.25 -5.42 24.76
#